data_3b66dd7d75df3e0d4cd295adbf3832cc
#
_entry.id   3b66dd7d75df3e0d4cd295adbf3832cc
#
_cell.length_a   1.000
_cell.length_b   1.000
_cell.length_c   1.000
_cell.angle_alpha   90.00
_cell.angle_beta   90.00
_cell.angle_gamma   90.00
#
_symmetry.space_group_name_H-M   'P 1'
#
loop_
_entity.id
_entity.type
_entity.pdbx_description
1 polymer ?
#
loop_
_entity_poly.entity_id
_entity_poly.type
_entity_poly.pdbx_seq_one_letter_code
_entity_poly.pdbx_strand_id
1 'polypeptide(L)'
;MKLKSLVLMAVMACFPAFAASDSITDEQLQDAIEAKLAEQLQNKDVAAYTAEFLMNEILTWQGEPLPLDQADSILAYAFGNRVAPNGNQEPGPMNEALADVVVDIHKKTGKPVYAQWEIAQSIGDRIAPEYLTSINPQIGADGTIVYLSTIGVADEVVKQAGGVDKLGKTVVVGFYVHSLRTISTSRDAGIDAYAPEGIALPYDYDPESGQAWTRDAQTFVMHEIRNRATNERTRLINEQLEK
;
A
#
# COMPACT_ATOMS: atom_id res chain seq x y z
N MET A 1 48.75 -56.97 -7.21
CA MET A 1 47.58 -56.30 -6.69
C MET A 1 48.06 -55.27 -5.68
N LYS A 2 48.05 -53.94 -6.05
CA LYS A 2 48.42 -52.84 -5.15
C LYS A 2 47.19 -52.00 -4.93
N LEU A 3 46.71 -52.06 -3.70
CA LEU A 3 45.56 -51.23 -3.23
C LEU A 3 46.03 -49.78 -3.09
N LYS A 4 45.41 -48.86 -3.81
CA LYS A 4 45.64 -47.43 -3.63
C LYS A 4 44.59 -46.89 -2.64
N SER A 5 45.02 -46.50 -1.44
CA SER A 5 44.22 -45.79 -0.47
C SER A 5 43.96 -44.36 -0.96
N LEU A 6 42.69 -44.01 -1.13
CA LEU A 6 42.22 -42.65 -1.42
C LEU A 6 41.98 -41.94 -0.09
N VAL A 7 42.81 -40.96 0.24
CA VAL A 7 42.60 -40.08 1.41
C VAL A 7 41.70 -38.98 0.98
N LEU A 8 40.47 -38.98 1.51
CA LEU A 8 39.49 -37.91 1.31
C LEU A 8 39.77 -36.79 2.32
N MET A 9 40.37 -35.69 1.86
CA MET A 9 40.56 -34.48 2.68
C MET A 9 39.24 -33.71 2.72
N ALA A 10 38.55 -33.72 3.86
CA ALA A 10 37.43 -32.88 4.12
C ALA A 10 37.92 -31.43 4.38
N VAL A 11 37.70 -30.55 3.44
CA VAL A 11 37.91 -29.09 3.64
C VAL A 11 36.71 -28.58 4.42
N MET A 12 36.87 -28.39 5.73
CA MET A 12 35.94 -27.64 6.56
C MET A 12 36.05 -26.15 6.17
N ALA A 13 35.11 -25.67 5.38
CA ALA A 13 34.95 -24.25 5.14
C ALA A 13 34.41 -23.59 6.43
N CYS A 14 35.28 -22.92 7.18
CA CYS A 14 34.86 -22.00 8.23
C CYS A 14 34.20 -20.80 7.56
N PHE A 15 32.87 -20.78 7.50
CA PHE A 15 32.16 -19.55 7.27
C PHE A 15 32.31 -18.65 8.53
N PRO A 16 32.77 -17.40 8.41
CA PRO A 16 32.72 -16.50 9.55
C PRO A 16 31.26 -16.36 9.94
N ALA A 17 30.92 -16.71 11.17
CA ALA A 17 29.65 -16.29 11.76
C ALA A 17 29.66 -14.77 11.72
N PHE A 18 28.82 -14.17 10.87
CA PHE A 18 28.49 -12.77 11.00
C PHE A 18 27.92 -12.63 12.41
N ALA A 19 28.65 -11.95 13.29
CA ALA A 19 28.13 -11.49 14.56
C ALA A 19 26.84 -10.74 14.22
N ALA A 20 25.71 -11.17 14.80
CA ALA A 20 24.48 -10.40 14.73
C ALA A 20 24.86 -9.02 15.26
N SER A 21 24.84 -8.00 14.41
CA SER A 21 24.90 -6.62 14.87
C SER A 21 23.73 -6.49 15.83
N ASP A 22 23.96 -5.99 17.06
CA ASP A 22 22.87 -5.63 17.95
C ASP A 22 21.98 -4.68 17.18
N SER A 23 20.88 -5.20 16.65
CA SER A 23 19.91 -4.40 15.90
C SER A 23 19.26 -3.46 16.91
N ILE A 24 19.35 -2.16 16.64
CA ILE A 24 18.62 -1.15 17.42
C ILE A 24 17.12 -1.55 17.45
N THR A 25 16.51 -1.55 18.62
CA THR A 25 15.06 -1.79 18.74
C THR A 25 14.28 -0.56 18.29
N ASP A 26 13.00 -0.74 17.94
CA ASP A 26 12.12 0.38 17.56
C ASP A 26 12.02 1.42 18.68
N GLU A 27 11.97 1.00 19.95
CA GLU A 27 11.97 1.88 21.11
C GLU A 27 13.28 2.70 21.18
N GLN A 28 14.44 2.06 21.03
CA GLN A 28 15.73 2.76 21.02
C GLN A 28 15.85 3.74 19.86
N LEU A 29 15.30 3.38 18.68
CA LEU A 29 15.29 4.27 17.54
C LEU A 29 14.37 5.47 17.77
N GLN A 30 13.19 5.25 18.31
CA GLN A 30 12.23 6.31 18.66
C GLN A 30 12.86 7.29 19.68
N ASP A 31 13.46 6.78 20.75
CA ASP A 31 14.13 7.59 21.76
C ASP A 31 15.26 8.44 21.16
N ALA A 32 16.05 7.86 20.26
CA ALA A 32 17.14 8.57 19.58
C ALA A 32 16.61 9.68 18.65
N ILE A 33 15.54 9.43 17.92
CA ILE A 33 14.86 10.41 17.06
C ILE A 33 14.28 11.54 17.93
N GLU A 34 13.56 11.21 18.99
CA GLU A 34 12.97 12.18 19.92
C GLU A 34 14.04 13.09 20.54
N ALA A 35 15.13 12.50 21.06
CA ALA A 35 16.24 13.26 21.63
C ALA A 35 16.83 14.23 20.61
N LYS A 36 17.03 13.78 19.35
CA LYS A 36 17.56 14.64 18.30
C LYS A 36 16.59 15.76 17.91
N LEU A 37 15.31 15.47 17.81
CA LEU A 37 14.27 16.45 17.53
C LEU A 37 14.13 17.47 18.68
N ALA A 38 14.19 17.03 19.95
CA ALA A 38 14.11 17.92 21.10
C ALA A 38 15.27 18.93 21.14
N GLU A 39 16.49 18.49 20.77
CA GLU A 39 17.64 19.38 20.61
C GLU A 39 17.41 20.46 19.54
N GLN A 40 16.87 20.06 18.39
CA GLN A 40 16.71 20.94 17.22
C GLN A 40 15.50 21.87 17.33
N LEU A 41 14.36 21.34 17.82
CA LEU A 41 13.09 22.07 17.90
C LEU A 41 12.94 22.87 19.20
N GLN A 42 13.77 22.60 20.22
CA GLN A 42 13.70 23.20 21.57
C GLN A 42 12.30 23.06 22.22
N ASN A 43 11.58 22.00 21.84
CA ASN A 43 10.23 21.69 22.32
C ASN A 43 10.08 20.17 22.42
N LYS A 44 10.01 19.65 23.65
CA LYS A 44 9.96 18.21 23.92
C LYS A 44 8.64 17.57 23.49
N ASP A 45 7.52 18.26 23.67
CA ASP A 45 6.21 17.70 23.32
C ASP A 45 6.07 17.56 21.79
N VAL A 46 6.54 18.56 21.05
CA VAL A 46 6.58 18.48 19.57
C VAL A 46 7.57 17.42 19.11
N ALA A 47 8.71 17.25 19.80
CA ALA A 47 9.70 16.23 19.47
C ALA A 47 9.14 14.81 19.66
N ALA A 48 8.50 14.53 20.80
CA ALA A 48 7.87 13.23 21.09
C ALA A 48 6.81 12.90 20.06
N TYR A 49 5.87 13.82 19.80
CA TYR A 49 4.84 13.66 18.78
C TYR A 49 5.43 13.40 17.38
N THR A 50 6.46 14.17 16.99
CA THR A 50 7.07 14.00 15.68
C THR A 50 7.83 12.67 15.57
N ALA A 51 8.48 12.22 16.64
CA ALA A 51 9.16 10.92 16.68
C ALA A 51 8.15 9.77 16.50
N GLU A 52 7.04 9.83 17.21
CA GLU A 52 5.94 8.86 17.07
C GLU A 52 5.38 8.82 15.64
N PHE A 53 5.11 9.99 15.05
CA PHE A 53 4.68 10.09 13.66
C PHE A 53 5.70 9.48 12.68
N LEU A 54 6.99 9.76 12.87
CA LEU A 54 8.04 9.19 12.02
C LEU A 54 8.10 7.67 12.13
N MET A 55 7.98 7.10 13.34
CA MET A 55 7.98 5.65 13.54
C MET A 55 6.77 4.99 12.89
N ASN A 56 5.57 5.50 13.16
CA ASN A 56 4.32 4.85 12.77
C ASN A 56 3.95 5.09 11.30
N GLU A 57 4.24 6.29 10.77
CA GLU A 57 3.75 6.70 9.45
C GLU A 57 4.85 6.77 8.39
N ILE A 58 6.11 6.98 8.76
CA ILE A 58 7.18 7.17 7.77
C ILE A 58 8.11 5.96 7.70
N LEU A 59 8.42 5.31 8.81
CA LEU A 59 9.28 4.13 8.85
C LEU A 59 8.50 2.82 8.74
N THR A 60 7.18 2.84 8.91
CA THR A 60 6.26 1.72 8.70
C THR A 60 5.67 1.78 7.29
N TRP A 61 5.65 0.65 6.58
CA TRP A 61 5.16 0.58 5.19
C TRP A 61 4.08 -0.47 4.99
N GLN A 62 3.83 -1.29 5.99
CA GLN A 62 2.83 -2.37 5.94
C GLN A 62 1.70 -2.08 6.92
N GLY A 63 0.47 -2.30 6.49
CA GLY A 63 -0.71 -2.24 7.34
C GLY A 63 -0.88 -3.50 8.17
N GLU A 64 -1.77 -3.43 9.14
CA GLU A 64 -2.18 -4.56 9.98
C GLU A 64 -2.74 -5.69 9.09
N PRO A 65 -2.23 -6.93 9.22
CA PRO A 65 -2.68 -8.05 8.39
C PRO A 65 -4.02 -8.62 8.88
N LEU A 66 -4.85 -9.10 7.95
CA LEU A 66 -6.06 -9.87 8.22
C LEU A 66 -6.00 -11.21 7.47
N PRO A 67 -6.23 -12.35 8.14
CA PRO A 67 -6.42 -13.63 7.49
C PRO A 67 -7.55 -13.56 6.45
N LEU A 68 -7.32 -14.12 5.25
CA LEU A 68 -8.25 -13.98 4.12
C LEU A 68 -9.63 -14.60 4.39
N ASP A 69 -9.72 -15.60 5.24
CA ASP A 69 -10.98 -16.26 5.64
C ASP A 69 -11.84 -15.38 6.56
N GLN A 70 -11.27 -14.34 7.16
CA GLN A 70 -11.98 -13.36 7.96
C GLN A 70 -12.42 -12.13 7.16
N ALA A 71 -12.00 -12.00 5.92
CA ALA A 71 -12.39 -10.88 5.07
C ALA A 71 -13.84 -11.01 4.60
N ASP A 72 -14.56 -9.89 4.55
CA ASP A 72 -15.92 -9.78 4.02
C ASP A 72 -15.95 -9.16 2.62
N SER A 73 -14.96 -8.33 2.30
CA SER A 73 -14.81 -7.70 0.99
C SER A 73 -13.34 -7.46 0.61
N ILE A 74 -13.13 -7.14 -0.65
CA ILE A 74 -11.82 -6.83 -1.24
C ILE A 74 -11.91 -5.43 -1.86
N LEU A 75 -11.01 -4.53 -1.47
CA LEU A 75 -10.89 -3.19 -2.05
C LEU A 75 -9.54 -3.05 -2.75
N ALA A 76 -9.52 -2.61 -4.01
CA ALA A 76 -8.30 -2.50 -4.78
C ALA A 76 -8.07 -1.08 -5.33
N TYR A 77 -6.92 -0.52 -5.00
CA TYR A 77 -6.47 0.80 -5.43
C TYR A 77 -5.47 0.69 -6.57
N ALA A 78 -5.72 1.41 -7.66
CA ALA A 78 -4.83 1.47 -8.80
C ALA A 78 -3.51 2.22 -8.48
N PHE A 79 -2.50 1.93 -9.29
CA PHE A 79 -1.18 2.54 -9.16
C PHE A 79 -0.63 2.92 -10.53
N GLY A 80 -0.60 4.22 -10.81
CA GLY A 80 -0.24 4.71 -12.13
C GLY A 80 -1.24 4.30 -13.21
N ASN A 81 -0.91 4.64 -14.43
CA ASN A 81 -1.61 4.24 -15.65
C ASN A 81 -0.68 4.46 -16.83
N ARG A 82 -0.99 3.92 -18.00
CA ARG A 82 -0.35 4.30 -19.26
C ARG A 82 -1.24 5.27 -20.05
N VAL A 83 -0.64 5.99 -20.98
CA VAL A 83 -1.35 6.85 -21.92
C VAL A 83 -1.16 6.30 -23.32
N ALA A 84 -2.24 5.86 -23.93
CA ALA A 84 -2.24 5.36 -25.29
C ALA A 84 -1.92 6.47 -26.31
N PRO A 85 -1.54 6.13 -27.56
CA PRO A 85 -1.24 7.13 -28.60
C PRO A 85 -2.41 8.08 -28.92
N ASN A 86 -3.65 7.65 -28.67
CA ASN A 86 -4.86 8.47 -28.82
C ASN A 86 -5.16 9.39 -27.63
N GLY A 87 -4.30 9.38 -26.59
CA GLY A 87 -4.47 10.16 -25.36
C GLY A 87 -5.34 9.53 -24.29
N ASN A 88 -5.92 8.35 -24.56
CA ASN A 88 -6.71 7.64 -23.55
C ASN A 88 -5.81 7.03 -22.48
N GLN A 89 -6.33 6.95 -21.25
CA GLN A 89 -5.66 6.23 -20.17
C GLN A 89 -5.91 4.72 -20.31
N GLU A 90 -4.88 3.94 -20.02
CA GLU A 90 -4.89 2.47 -19.97
C GLU A 90 -4.31 1.99 -18.64
N PRO A 91 -4.69 0.80 -18.16
CA PRO A 91 -4.24 0.30 -16.84
C PRO A 91 -2.71 0.25 -16.70
N GLY A 92 -2.02 -0.35 -17.67
CA GLY A 92 -0.59 -0.62 -17.60
C GLY A 92 -0.20 -1.78 -16.65
N PRO A 93 1.08 -2.22 -16.70
CA PRO A 93 1.51 -3.49 -16.10
C PRO A 93 1.38 -3.52 -14.56
N MET A 94 1.47 -2.38 -13.89
CA MET A 94 1.31 -2.33 -12.43
C MET A 94 -0.12 -2.67 -12.02
N ASN A 95 -1.13 -2.19 -12.76
CA ASN A 95 -2.54 -2.49 -12.49
C ASN A 95 -2.91 -3.90 -12.95
N GLU A 96 -2.28 -4.43 -13.98
CA GLU A 96 -2.41 -5.83 -14.39
C GLU A 96 -1.93 -6.77 -13.27
N ALA A 97 -0.76 -6.48 -12.68
CA ALA A 97 -0.23 -7.25 -11.54
C ALA A 97 -1.14 -7.14 -10.30
N LEU A 98 -1.69 -5.96 -10.01
CA LEU A 98 -2.68 -5.78 -8.93
C LEU A 98 -3.96 -6.57 -9.21
N ALA A 99 -4.43 -6.59 -10.46
CA ALA A 99 -5.59 -7.38 -10.87
C ALA A 99 -5.37 -8.89 -10.65
N ASP A 100 -4.17 -9.41 -10.92
CA ASP A 100 -3.82 -10.80 -10.66
C ASP A 100 -3.94 -11.15 -9.17
N VAL A 101 -3.44 -10.28 -8.29
CA VAL A 101 -3.57 -10.44 -6.83
C VAL A 101 -5.04 -10.43 -6.41
N VAL A 102 -5.85 -9.49 -6.92
CA VAL A 102 -7.28 -9.40 -6.60
C VAL A 102 -8.02 -10.66 -7.03
N VAL A 103 -7.76 -11.16 -8.25
CA VAL A 103 -8.37 -12.41 -8.77
C VAL A 103 -7.99 -13.60 -7.90
N ASP A 104 -6.74 -13.68 -7.45
CA ASP A 104 -6.29 -14.77 -6.58
C ASP A 104 -6.94 -14.74 -5.19
N ILE A 105 -7.10 -13.55 -4.60
CA ILE A 105 -7.82 -13.39 -3.33
C ILE A 105 -9.30 -13.73 -3.52
N HIS A 106 -9.94 -13.23 -4.58
CA HIS A 106 -11.34 -13.54 -4.87
C HIS A 106 -11.58 -15.04 -5.06
N LYS A 107 -10.72 -15.73 -5.81
CA LYS A 107 -10.82 -17.21 -5.99
C LYS A 107 -10.71 -17.97 -4.67
N LYS A 108 -9.93 -17.49 -3.72
CA LYS A 108 -9.75 -18.11 -2.40
C LYS A 108 -10.92 -17.83 -1.46
N THR A 109 -11.56 -16.68 -1.58
CA THR A 109 -12.53 -16.18 -0.60
C THR A 109 -13.97 -16.15 -1.11
N GLY A 110 -14.19 -16.02 -2.41
CA GLY A 110 -15.50 -15.77 -3.02
C GLY A 110 -16.10 -14.40 -2.67
N LYS A 111 -15.30 -13.48 -2.10
CA LYS A 111 -15.81 -12.20 -1.57
C LYS A 111 -15.98 -11.15 -2.67
N PRO A 112 -16.93 -10.20 -2.51
CA PRO A 112 -17.12 -9.10 -3.44
C PRO A 112 -15.88 -8.22 -3.55
N VAL A 113 -15.65 -7.67 -4.74
CA VAL A 113 -14.51 -6.85 -5.12
C VAL A 113 -14.98 -5.46 -5.50
N TYR A 114 -14.37 -4.45 -4.89
CA TYR A 114 -14.47 -3.04 -5.27
C TYR A 114 -13.11 -2.62 -5.81
N ALA A 115 -13.00 -2.41 -7.10
CA ALA A 115 -11.71 -2.13 -7.73
C ALA A 115 -11.74 -0.81 -8.50
N GLN A 116 -10.71 0.00 -8.33
CA GLN A 116 -10.52 1.17 -9.18
C GLN A 116 -10.49 0.73 -10.65
N TRP A 117 -10.99 1.54 -11.56
CA TRP A 117 -11.33 1.17 -12.93
C TRP A 117 -10.18 0.51 -13.71
N GLU A 118 -8.94 0.92 -13.46
CA GLU A 118 -7.76 0.34 -14.12
C GLU A 118 -7.59 -1.15 -13.76
N ILE A 119 -7.78 -1.46 -12.48
CA ILE A 119 -7.73 -2.85 -11.99
C ILE A 119 -8.96 -3.60 -12.48
N ALA A 120 -10.15 -3.01 -12.39
CA ALA A 120 -11.39 -3.63 -12.86
C ALA A 120 -11.33 -3.96 -14.36
N GLN A 121 -10.77 -3.06 -15.18
CA GLN A 121 -10.54 -3.30 -16.61
C GLN A 121 -9.54 -4.44 -16.83
N SER A 122 -8.46 -4.49 -16.04
CA SER A 122 -7.47 -5.56 -16.12
C SER A 122 -8.00 -6.91 -15.63
N ILE A 123 -8.95 -6.92 -14.69
CA ILE A 123 -9.67 -8.14 -14.26
C ILE A 123 -10.48 -8.71 -15.42
N GLY A 124 -11.21 -7.86 -16.16
CA GLY A 124 -12.07 -8.28 -17.26
C GLY A 124 -13.12 -9.31 -16.82
N ASP A 125 -13.18 -10.43 -17.53
CA ASP A 125 -14.12 -11.54 -17.30
C ASP A 125 -13.62 -12.59 -16.28
N ARG A 126 -12.45 -12.36 -15.65
CA ARG A 126 -11.87 -13.30 -14.66
C ARG A 126 -12.62 -13.35 -13.34
N ILE A 127 -13.44 -12.33 -13.04
CA ILE A 127 -14.38 -12.28 -11.93
C ILE A 127 -15.76 -12.00 -12.51
N ALA A 128 -16.78 -12.76 -12.08
CA ALA A 128 -18.13 -12.57 -12.56
C ALA A 128 -18.69 -11.17 -12.18
N PRO A 129 -19.49 -10.54 -13.07
CA PRO A 129 -19.91 -9.14 -12.88
C PRO A 129 -20.66 -8.87 -11.58
N GLU A 130 -21.35 -9.87 -11.02
CA GLU A 130 -22.05 -9.74 -9.74
C GLU A 130 -21.13 -9.61 -8.53
N TYR A 131 -19.83 -9.96 -8.68
CA TYR A 131 -18.82 -9.84 -7.64
C TYR A 131 -17.85 -8.67 -7.86
N LEU A 132 -17.91 -7.98 -9.01
CA LEU A 132 -16.97 -6.92 -9.35
C LEU A 132 -17.66 -5.57 -9.50
N THR A 133 -17.38 -4.64 -8.61
CA THR A 133 -17.78 -3.24 -8.70
C THR A 133 -16.61 -2.39 -9.16
N SER A 134 -16.74 -1.76 -10.34
CA SER A 134 -15.71 -0.84 -10.87
C SER A 134 -15.91 0.57 -10.30
N ILE A 135 -14.89 1.12 -9.67
CA ILE A 135 -14.85 2.49 -9.18
C ILE A 135 -14.28 3.39 -10.27
N ASN A 136 -15.18 4.07 -10.97
CA ASN A 136 -14.86 4.88 -12.14
C ASN A 136 -14.56 6.34 -11.77
N PRO A 137 -13.75 7.06 -12.56
CA PRO A 137 -13.58 8.51 -12.40
C PRO A 137 -14.91 9.23 -12.56
N GLN A 138 -15.04 10.39 -11.93
CA GLN A 138 -16.21 11.24 -12.11
C GLN A 138 -16.12 11.97 -13.45
N ILE A 139 -17.27 12.17 -14.08
CA ILE A 139 -17.37 12.97 -15.31
C ILE A 139 -18.01 14.30 -14.93
N GLY A 140 -17.27 15.40 -15.12
CA GLY A 140 -17.78 16.74 -14.91
C GLY A 140 -18.92 17.08 -15.91
N ALA A 141 -19.71 18.10 -15.60
CA ALA A 141 -20.82 18.54 -16.45
C ALA A 141 -20.36 18.99 -17.86
N ASP A 142 -19.11 19.37 -18.01
CA ASP A 142 -18.43 19.74 -19.26
C ASP A 142 -17.77 18.55 -19.98
N GLY A 143 -17.93 17.33 -19.46
CA GLY A 143 -17.32 16.12 -19.99
C GLY A 143 -15.86 15.90 -19.54
N THR A 144 -15.31 16.76 -18.68
CA THR A 144 -13.97 16.55 -18.12
C THR A 144 -13.93 15.33 -17.21
N ILE A 145 -12.88 14.51 -17.34
CA ILE A 145 -12.64 13.38 -16.45
C ILE A 145 -11.96 13.89 -15.18
N VAL A 146 -12.64 13.78 -14.03
CA VAL A 146 -12.09 14.08 -12.72
C VAL A 146 -11.58 12.77 -12.13
N TYR A 147 -10.27 12.59 -12.17
CA TYR A 147 -9.60 11.42 -11.60
C TYR A 147 -9.76 11.41 -10.08
N LEU A 148 -10.19 10.27 -9.52
CA LEU A 148 -10.37 10.16 -8.08
C LEU A 148 -9.02 10.08 -7.36
N SER A 149 -8.86 10.90 -6.33
CA SER A 149 -7.78 10.71 -5.35
C SER A 149 -8.00 9.43 -4.55
N THR A 150 -7.02 8.99 -3.78
CA THR A 150 -7.16 7.82 -2.89
C THR A 150 -8.37 7.96 -1.95
N ILE A 151 -8.61 9.17 -1.41
CA ILE A 151 -9.79 9.48 -0.57
C ILE A 151 -11.07 9.36 -1.41
N GLY A 152 -11.10 9.95 -2.60
CA GLY A 152 -12.27 9.89 -3.48
C GLY A 152 -12.64 8.46 -3.90
N VAL A 153 -11.65 7.55 -4.02
CA VAL A 153 -11.91 6.12 -4.26
C VAL A 153 -12.58 5.49 -3.04
N ALA A 154 -12.07 5.74 -1.82
CA ALA A 154 -12.67 5.21 -0.58
C ALA A 154 -14.11 5.68 -0.40
N ASP A 155 -14.37 6.99 -0.59
CA ASP A 155 -15.71 7.56 -0.48
C ASP A 155 -16.70 6.96 -1.50
N GLU A 156 -16.25 6.78 -2.74
CA GLU A 156 -17.09 6.19 -3.79
C GLU A 156 -17.36 4.70 -3.52
N VAL A 157 -16.40 3.96 -2.95
CA VAL A 157 -16.60 2.57 -2.49
C VAL A 157 -17.69 2.49 -1.43
N VAL A 158 -17.61 3.32 -0.39
CA VAL A 158 -18.64 3.38 0.68
C VAL A 158 -20.02 3.67 0.10
N LYS A 159 -20.10 4.62 -0.80
CA LYS A 159 -21.34 5.00 -1.48
C LYS A 159 -21.91 3.85 -2.34
N GLN A 160 -21.07 3.20 -3.17
CA GLN A 160 -21.54 2.11 -4.06
C GLN A 160 -21.87 0.82 -3.29
N ALA A 161 -21.19 0.57 -2.16
CA ALA A 161 -21.55 -0.52 -1.25
C ALA A 161 -22.88 -0.29 -0.52
N GLY A 162 -23.35 0.95 -0.45
CA GLY A 162 -24.54 1.33 0.32
C GLY A 162 -24.26 1.52 1.82
N GLY A 163 -23.02 1.85 2.18
CA GLY A 163 -22.56 2.15 3.53
C GLY A 163 -21.44 1.24 4.01
N VAL A 164 -20.66 1.71 5.00
CA VAL A 164 -19.51 0.99 5.55
C VAL A 164 -19.88 -0.38 6.15
N ASP A 165 -21.05 -0.48 6.77
CA ASP A 165 -21.53 -1.74 7.36
C ASP A 165 -21.70 -2.87 6.33
N LYS A 166 -21.81 -2.54 5.04
CA LYS A 166 -21.94 -3.51 3.97
C LYS A 166 -20.60 -4.08 3.50
N LEU A 167 -19.53 -3.38 3.80
CA LEU A 167 -18.16 -3.79 3.45
C LEU A 167 -17.60 -4.80 4.44
N GLY A 168 -17.97 -4.70 5.73
CA GLY A 168 -17.41 -5.51 6.80
C GLY A 168 -15.89 -5.36 6.88
N LYS A 169 -15.19 -6.43 7.30
CA LYS A 169 -13.73 -6.46 7.31
C LYS A 169 -13.21 -6.53 5.88
N THR A 170 -12.50 -5.50 5.47
CA THR A 170 -12.07 -5.30 4.08
C THR A 170 -10.57 -5.51 3.94
N VAL A 171 -10.13 -6.46 3.12
CA VAL A 171 -8.72 -6.55 2.72
C VAL A 171 -8.45 -5.58 1.57
N VAL A 172 -7.39 -4.79 1.72
CA VAL A 172 -7.02 -3.74 0.76
C VAL A 172 -5.82 -4.17 -0.06
N VAL A 173 -5.99 -4.20 -1.37
CA VAL A 173 -4.95 -4.49 -2.35
C VAL A 173 -4.47 -3.18 -2.96
N GLY A 174 -3.21 -2.85 -2.73
CA GLY A 174 -2.53 -1.69 -3.31
C GLY A 174 -1.11 -2.06 -3.71
N PHE A 175 -0.44 -1.16 -4.42
CA PHE A 175 0.97 -1.32 -4.71
C PHE A 175 1.78 -1.32 -3.41
N TYR A 176 2.80 -2.17 -3.28
CA TYR A 176 3.48 -2.47 -2.01
C TYR A 176 3.79 -1.24 -1.15
N VAL A 177 4.48 -0.24 -1.73
CA VAL A 177 4.87 0.99 -1.02
C VAL A 177 3.73 2.00 -0.85
N HIS A 178 2.57 1.75 -1.46
CA HIS A 178 1.35 2.55 -1.34
C HIS A 178 0.33 1.93 -0.37
N SER A 179 0.55 0.68 0.02
CA SER A 179 -0.42 -0.15 0.76
C SER A 179 -0.84 0.49 2.09
N LEU A 180 0.10 0.94 2.93
CA LEU A 180 -0.25 1.55 4.22
C LEU A 180 -1.18 2.75 4.05
N ARG A 181 -0.88 3.68 3.13
CA ARG A 181 -1.72 4.86 2.92
C ARG A 181 -3.10 4.50 2.35
N THR A 182 -3.22 3.49 1.48
CA THR A 182 -4.53 3.04 1.01
C THR A 182 -5.38 2.47 2.15
N ILE A 183 -4.77 1.73 3.09
CA ILE A 183 -5.44 1.22 4.29
C ILE A 183 -5.84 2.37 5.21
N SER A 184 -4.91 3.28 5.55
CA SER A 184 -5.21 4.44 6.41
C SER A 184 -6.33 5.31 5.83
N THR A 185 -6.25 5.63 4.53
CA THR A 185 -7.30 6.40 3.83
C THR A 185 -8.65 5.67 3.83
N SER A 186 -8.66 4.34 3.69
CA SER A 186 -9.90 3.56 3.80
C SER A 186 -10.49 3.64 5.21
N ARG A 187 -9.63 3.58 6.25
CA ARG A 187 -10.05 3.73 7.64
C ARG A 187 -10.60 5.13 7.94
N ASP A 188 -10.00 6.17 7.37
CA ASP A 188 -10.49 7.55 7.48
C ASP A 188 -11.90 7.71 6.87
N ALA A 189 -12.23 6.91 5.84
CA ALA A 189 -13.58 6.84 5.26
C ALA A 189 -14.54 5.91 6.05
N GLY A 190 -14.10 5.36 7.20
CA GLY A 190 -14.87 4.49 8.06
C GLY A 190 -14.84 3.00 7.69
N ILE A 191 -14.06 2.59 6.69
CA ILE A 191 -13.93 1.19 6.28
C ILE A 191 -13.04 0.43 7.28
N ASP A 192 -13.47 -0.73 7.74
CA ASP A 192 -12.66 -1.64 8.57
C ASP A 192 -11.61 -2.37 7.70
N ALA A 193 -10.48 -1.68 7.42
CA ALA A 193 -9.52 -1.97 6.36
C ALA A 193 -8.22 -2.58 6.89
N TYR A 194 -7.71 -3.61 6.19
CA TYR A 194 -6.55 -4.41 6.59
C TYR A 194 -5.69 -4.79 5.38
N ALA A 195 -4.42 -5.13 5.63
CA ALA A 195 -3.58 -5.77 4.64
C ALA A 195 -3.96 -7.26 4.45
N PRO A 196 -3.92 -7.82 3.23
CA PRO A 196 -4.19 -9.24 3.02
C PRO A 196 -3.03 -10.09 3.55
N GLU A 197 -3.28 -10.91 4.60
CA GLU A 197 -2.25 -11.74 5.23
C GLU A 197 -1.69 -12.78 4.24
N GLY A 198 -0.35 -12.91 4.22
CA GLY A 198 0.34 -13.90 3.40
C GLY A 198 0.30 -13.67 1.90
N ILE A 199 -0.15 -12.49 1.46
CA ILE A 199 -0.20 -12.11 0.03
C ILE A 199 0.95 -11.15 -0.29
N ALA A 200 1.77 -11.51 -1.27
CA ALA A 200 2.77 -10.60 -1.82
C ALA A 200 2.10 -9.55 -2.71
N LEU A 201 2.32 -8.28 -2.38
CA LEU A 201 1.82 -7.16 -3.19
C LEU A 201 2.83 -6.79 -4.27
N PRO A 202 2.38 -6.36 -5.47
CA PRO A 202 3.27 -5.90 -6.55
C PRO A 202 4.12 -4.69 -6.13
N TYR A 203 5.37 -4.66 -6.60
CA TYR A 203 6.29 -3.55 -6.35
C TYR A 203 7.19 -3.21 -7.57
N ASP A 204 6.95 -3.83 -8.72
CA ASP A 204 7.68 -3.55 -9.96
C ASP A 204 7.11 -2.31 -10.65
N TYR A 205 7.93 -1.26 -10.74
CA TYR A 205 7.53 0.03 -11.30
C TYR A 205 7.51 0.02 -12.82
N ASP A 206 6.61 0.81 -13.41
CA ASP A 206 6.54 1.03 -14.85
C ASP A 206 7.19 2.37 -15.24
N PRO A 207 8.38 2.37 -15.89
CA PRO A 207 9.04 3.59 -16.35
C PRO A 207 8.23 4.39 -17.36
N GLU A 208 7.26 3.75 -18.04
CA GLU A 208 6.37 4.36 -19.03
C GLU A 208 5.04 4.84 -18.44
N SER A 209 4.90 4.82 -17.11
CA SER A 209 3.68 5.33 -16.47
C SER A 209 3.40 6.77 -16.87
N GLY A 210 2.12 7.06 -17.17
CA GLY A 210 1.63 8.41 -17.45
C GLY A 210 1.74 9.34 -16.23
N GLN A 211 1.79 8.78 -15.03
CA GLN A 211 2.01 9.52 -13.79
C GLN A 211 3.51 9.50 -13.44
N ALA A 212 4.20 10.62 -13.63
CA ALA A 212 5.65 10.70 -13.50
C ALA A 212 6.19 10.22 -12.14
N TRP A 213 5.43 10.38 -11.06
CA TRP A 213 5.83 9.97 -9.71
C TRP A 213 5.68 8.47 -9.43
N THR A 214 5.07 7.70 -10.33
CA THR A 214 4.93 6.23 -10.22
C THR A 214 5.88 5.46 -11.14
N ARG A 215 6.89 6.13 -11.73
CA ARG A 215 7.82 5.53 -12.70
C ARG A 215 8.99 4.79 -12.05
N ASP A 216 9.36 5.16 -10.84
CA ASP A 216 10.47 4.56 -10.11
C ASP A 216 10.25 4.62 -8.59
N ALA A 217 10.95 3.73 -7.88
CA ALA A 217 10.82 3.57 -6.44
C ALA A 217 11.25 4.83 -5.67
N GLN A 218 12.36 5.46 -6.06
CA GLN A 218 12.93 6.58 -5.31
C GLN A 218 11.99 7.79 -5.37
N THR A 219 11.49 8.11 -6.55
CA THR A 219 10.53 9.21 -6.75
C THR A 219 9.22 8.93 -5.99
N PHE A 220 8.72 7.68 -6.06
CA PHE A 220 7.45 7.36 -5.40
C PHE A 220 7.58 7.35 -3.88
N VAL A 221 8.64 6.80 -3.30
CA VAL A 221 8.85 6.83 -1.84
C VAL A 221 8.84 8.27 -1.33
N MET A 222 9.50 9.21 -2.00
CA MET A 222 9.47 10.63 -1.61
C MET A 222 8.08 11.25 -1.78
N HIS A 223 7.36 10.88 -2.84
CA HIS A 223 5.96 11.29 -3.03
C HIS A 223 5.06 10.77 -1.91
N GLU A 224 5.23 9.53 -1.49
CA GLU A 224 4.44 8.88 -0.45
C GLU A 224 4.69 9.51 0.92
N ILE A 225 5.96 9.72 1.31
CA ILE A 225 6.34 10.41 2.55
C ILE A 225 5.71 11.80 2.62
N ARG A 226 5.79 12.56 1.53
CA ARG A 226 5.17 13.89 1.44
C ARG A 226 3.66 13.83 1.67
N ASN A 227 2.97 12.85 1.04
CA ASN A 227 1.51 12.73 1.17
C ASN A 227 1.10 12.36 2.59
N ARG A 228 1.79 11.42 3.23
CA ARG A 228 1.52 11.03 4.63
C ARG A 228 1.70 12.23 5.57
N ALA A 229 2.81 12.97 5.42
CA ALA A 229 3.03 14.21 6.18
C ALA A 229 1.98 15.30 5.90
N THR A 230 1.48 15.39 4.66
CA THR A 230 0.41 16.32 4.29
C THR A 230 -0.93 15.94 4.92
N ASN A 231 -1.26 14.66 4.94
CA ASN A 231 -2.49 14.15 5.58
C ASN A 231 -2.47 14.44 7.08
N GLU A 232 -1.35 14.14 7.75
CA GLU A 232 -1.20 14.40 9.18
C GLU A 232 -1.29 15.90 9.51
N ARG A 233 -0.62 16.75 8.72
CA ARG A 233 -0.76 18.20 8.86
C ARG A 233 -2.23 18.65 8.72
N THR A 234 -2.97 18.09 7.76
CA THR A 234 -4.37 18.43 7.54
C THR A 234 -5.24 17.99 8.71
N ARG A 235 -5.01 16.79 9.25
CA ARG A 235 -5.68 16.27 10.46
C ARG A 235 -5.48 17.23 11.63
N LEU A 236 -4.23 17.64 11.91
CA LEU A 236 -3.90 18.59 12.98
C LEU A 236 -4.57 19.96 12.81
N ILE A 237 -4.70 20.45 11.57
CA ILE A 237 -5.39 21.71 11.29
C ILE A 237 -6.88 21.57 11.61
N ASN A 238 -7.51 20.49 11.17
CA ASN A 238 -8.94 20.25 11.39
C ASN A 238 -9.25 20.13 12.89
N GLU A 239 -8.43 19.43 13.66
CA GLU A 239 -8.59 19.35 15.13
C GLU A 239 -8.47 20.70 15.85
N GLN A 240 -7.75 21.67 15.27
CA GLN A 240 -7.68 23.02 15.82
C GLN A 240 -8.94 23.85 15.49
N LEU A 241 -9.59 23.56 14.36
CA LEU A 241 -10.80 24.28 13.94
C LEU A 241 -12.06 23.80 14.66
N GLU A 242 -12.03 22.60 15.24
CA GLU A 242 -13.14 22.00 16.01
C GLU A 242 -13.14 22.39 17.50
N LYS A 243 -12.09 23.07 17.98
CA LYS A 243 -11.92 23.56 19.37
C LYS A 243 -12.36 25.02 19.50
#